data_b3f8e72f1ef3911266adc767f8b897dd
#
_entry.id   b3f8e72f1ef3911266adc767f8b897dd
#
_cell.length_a   1.000
_cell.length_b   1.000
_cell.length_c   1.000
_cell.angle_alpha   90.00
_cell.angle_beta   90.00
_cell.angle_gamma   90.00
#
_symmetry.space_group_name_H-M   'P 1'
#
loop_
_entity.id
_entity.type
_entity.pdbx_description
1 polymer ?
#
loop_
_entity_poly.entity_id
_entity_poly.type
_entity_poly.pdbx_seq_one_letter_code
_entity_poly.pdbx_strand_id
1 'polypeptide(L)'
;LGEVRQKLGDEIEVAIIAEPQEIGTLEGYYAQVPLGFVLAKMVVTVDVSDAAISAMRERALRAKHMESTTRRITLHPDDLAAADQLPIRAISVIPASNIDEATIVQRFGEPGERIAVSERRTHLLYPKLGLDVVVDKDGKELLQYVAPQQFARLREPLLAAPVENAPR
;
A
#
# COMPACT_ATOMS: atom_id res chain seq x y z
N LEU A 1 8.58 -8.82 7.39
CA LEU A 1 7.94 -7.77 8.19
C LEU A 1 8.82 -7.34 9.36
N GLY A 2 9.54 -8.30 10.00
CA GLY A 2 10.43 -8.03 11.15
C GLY A 2 11.50 -6.96 10.89
N GLU A 3 12.06 -6.89 9.67
CA GLU A 3 13.00 -5.82 9.30
C GLU A 3 12.37 -4.42 9.32
N VAL A 4 11.09 -4.32 9.00
CA VAL A 4 10.35 -3.05 9.06
C VAL A 4 10.22 -2.59 10.50
N ARG A 5 9.86 -3.51 11.42
CA ARG A 5 9.81 -3.22 12.87
C ARG A 5 11.15 -2.74 13.40
N GLN A 6 12.24 -3.40 13.01
CA GLN A 6 13.59 -2.99 13.43
C GLN A 6 13.96 -1.59 12.98
N LYS A 7 13.50 -1.17 11.79
CA LYS A 7 13.83 0.13 11.20
C LYS A 7 12.89 1.25 11.62
N LEU A 8 11.61 0.96 11.81
CA LEU A 8 10.57 1.97 12.01
C LEU A 8 9.88 1.89 13.37
N GLY A 9 10.23 0.90 14.20
CA GLY A 9 9.65 0.71 15.52
C GLY A 9 8.49 -0.29 15.55
N ASP A 10 8.07 -0.63 16.76
CA ASP A 10 7.09 -1.68 17.03
C ASP A 10 5.62 -1.20 16.97
N GLU A 11 5.37 0.07 16.67
CA GLU A 11 4.04 0.66 16.59
C GLU A 11 3.28 0.26 15.32
N ILE A 12 3.55 -0.94 14.81
CA ILE A 12 2.87 -1.50 13.65
C ILE A 12 1.67 -2.34 14.07
N GLU A 13 0.52 -2.08 13.51
CA GLU A 13 -0.67 -2.89 13.68
C GLU A 13 -0.78 -3.90 12.54
N VAL A 14 -0.65 -5.20 12.83
CA VAL A 14 -0.72 -6.26 11.82
C VAL A 14 -2.10 -6.93 11.86
N ALA A 15 -2.73 -7.05 10.68
CA ALA A 15 -4.03 -7.67 10.52
C ALA A 15 -4.22 -8.20 9.10
N ILE A 16 -5.20 -9.08 8.90
CA ILE A 16 -5.72 -9.36 7.57
C ILE A 16 -6.84 -8.36 7.29
N ILE A 17 -6.72 -7.67 6.15
CA ILE A 17 -7.72 -6.74 5.63
C ILE A 17 -8.41 -7.41 4.45
N ALA A 18 -9.73 -7.52 4.50
CA ALA A 18 -10.52 -8.24 3.49
C ALA A 18 -11.77 -7.46 3.10
N GLU A 19 -11.96 -7.26 1.81
CA GLU A 19 -13.25 -6.83 1.26
C GLU A 19 -14.29 -7.96 1.37
N PRO A 20 -15.60 -7.65 1.26
CA PRO A 20 -16.62 -8.67 1.24
C PRO A 20 -16.35 -9.72 0.15
N GLN A 21 -16.40 -11.00 0.53
CA GLN A 21 -16.18 -12.16 -0.35
C GLN A 21 -14.73 -12.36 -0.83
N GLU A 22 -13.80 -11.53 -0.40
CA GLU A 22 -12.38 -11.70 -0.69
C GLU A 22 -11.66 -12.42 0.45
N ILE A 23 -10.55 -13.08 0.09
CA ILE A 23 -9.69 -13.72 1.07
C ILE A 23 -8.96 -12.69 1.93
N GLY A 24 -8.64 -11.53 1.33
CA GLY A 24 -7.94 -10.43 1.95
C GLY A 24 -6.43 -10.47 1.79
N THR A 25 -5.77 -9.47 2.37
CA THR A 25 -4.31 -9.30 2.39
C THR A 25 -3.80 -9.20 3.82
N LEU A 26 -2.62 -9.76 4.08
CA LEU A 26 -1.92 -9.56 5.34
C LEU A 26 -1.18 -8.24 5.29
N GLU A 27 -1.53 -7.32 6.17
CA GLU A 27 -1.02 -5.95 6.17
C GLU A 27 -0.49 -5.53 7.52
N GLY A 28 0.60 -4.75 7.49
CA GLY A 28 1.10 -3.98 8.61
C GLY A 28 0.80 -2.52 8.43
N TYR A 29 0.18 -1.86 9.40
CA TYR A 29 -0.21 -0.45 9.35
C TYR A 29 0.52 0.37 10.39
N TYR A 30 1.16 1.45 9.95
CA TYR A 30 1.64 2.53 10.80
C TYR A 30 0.74 3.75 10.64
N ALA A 31 0.14 4.19 11.73
CA ALA A 31 -0.69 5.40 11.74
C ALA A 31 0.13 6.67 11.50
N GLN A 32 1.39 6.66 11.95
CA GLN A 32 2.32 7.77 11.80
C GLN A 32 3.76 7.26 11.80
N VAL A 33 4.49 7.54 10.74
CA VAL A 33 5.91 7.19 10.62
C VAL A 33 6.67 8.36 10.00
N PRO A 34 7.83 8.75 10.57
CA PRO A 34 8.69 9.77 9.96
C PRO A 34 9.45 9.15 8.77
N LEU A 35 9.24 9.68 7.58
CA LEU A 35 9.95 9.29 6.36
C LEU A 35 10.75 10.49 5.83
N GLY A 36 11.98 10.63 6.32
CA GLY A 36 12.81 11.80 6.05
C GLY A 36 12.20 13.07 6.66
N PHE A 37 11.73 13.99 5.82
CA PHE A 37 11.12 15.26 6.24
C PHE A 37 9.58 15.22 6.31
N VAL A 38 8.96 14.07 6.01
CA VAL A 38 7.51 13.93 5.94
C VAL A 38 7.02 12.94 6.97
N LEU A 39 5.96 13.29 7.69
CA LEU A 39 5.15 12.32 8.43
C LEU A 39 4.15 11.67 7.46
N ALA A 40 3.97 10.38 7.59
CA ALA A 40 3.08 9.63 6.70
C ALA A 40 2.36 8.49 7.43
N LYS A 41 1.22 8.08 6.90
CA LYS A 41 0.66 6.75 7.15
C LYS A 41 1.36 5.77 6.22
N MET A 42 1.61 4.56 6.68
CA MET A 42 2.24 3.53 5.86
C MET A 42 1.51 2.20 6.00
N VAL A 43 1.27 1.56 4.87
CA VAL A 43 0.77 0.19 4.80
C VAL A 43 1.84 -0.68 4.17
N VAL A 44 2.17 -1.77 4.81
CA VAL A 44 3.10 -2.79 4.33
C VAL A 44 2.31 -4.03 3.99
N THR A 45 2.24 -4.40 2.72
CA THR A 45 1.59 -5.64 2.29
C THR A 45 2.60 -6.79 2.32
N VAL A 46 2.26 -7.84 3.03
CA VAL A 46 3.11 -9.02 3.20
C VAL A 46 2.88 -10.01 2.06
N ASP A 47 3.94 -10.64 1.58
CA ASP A 47 3.85 -11.67 0.54
C ASP A 47 3.53 -13.02 1.19
N VAL A 48 2.29 -13.44 1.08
CA VAL A 48 1.74 -14.65 1.68
C VAL A 48 0.70 -15.26 0.74
N SER A 49 0.62 -16.60 0.69
CA SER A 49 -0.34 -17.28 -0.17
C SER A 49 -1.76 -17.23 0.37
N ASP A 50 -2.74 -17.33 -0.52
CA ASP A 50 -4.16 -17.37 -0.17
C ASP A 50 -4.49 -18.53 0.78
N ALA A 51 -3.84 -19.69 0.61
CA ALA A 51 -4.01 -20.83 1.49
C ALA A 51 -3.53 -20.52 2.92
N ALA A 52 -2.42 -19.79 3.06
CA ALA A 52 -1.92 -19.38 4.38
C ALA A 52 -2.83 -18.32 5.01
N ILE A 53 -3.34 -17.36 4.23
CA ILE A 53 -4.34 -16.39 4.71
C ILE A 53 -5.59 -17.11 5.20
N SER A 54 -6.11 -18.11 4.45
CA SER A 54 -7.25 -18.90 4.88
C SER A 54 -7.00 -19.58 6.23
N ALA A 55 -5.85 -20.24 6.39
CA ALA A 55 -5.49 -20.90 7.63
C ALA A 55 -5.35 -19.92 8.82
N MET A 56 -4.78 -18.72 8.58
CA MET A 56 -4.71 -17.65 9.59
C MET A 56 -6.12 -17.15 9.99
N ARG A 57 -7.04 -17.04 9.04
CA ARG A 57 -8.42 -16.62 9.29
C ARG A 57 -9.19 -17.63 10.12
N GLU A 58 -8.98 -18.93 9.92
CA GLU A 58 -9.61 -20.00 10.73
C GLU A 58 -9.20 -19.92 12.21
N ARG A 59 -7.97 -19.49 12.49
CA ARG A 59 -7.42 -19.33 13.86
C ARG A 59 -7.58 -17.93 14.43
N ALA A 60 -8.16 -16.99 13.66
CA ALA A 60 -8.24 -15.59 14.03
C ALA A 60 -8.98 -15.37 15.36
N LEU A 61 -8.48 -14.44 16.16
CA LEU A 61 -9.07 -14.11 17.46
C LEU A 61 -10.36 -13.30 17.33
N ARG A 62 -10.44 -12.43 16.31
CA ARG A 62 -11.54 -11.49 16.13
C ARG A 62 -11.62 -11.01 14.68
N ALA A 63 -12.85 -10.82 14.21
CA ALA A 63 -13.14 -10.08 12.98
C ALA A 63 -14.03 -8.88 13.32
N LYS A 64 -13.65 -7.68 12.87
CA LYS A 64 -14.38 -6.42 13.07
C LYS A 64 -14.61 -5.76 11.73
N HIS A 65 -15.84 -5.25 11.49
CA HIS A 65 -16.11 -4.36 10.36
C HIS A 65 -15.45 -3.00 10.63
N MET A 66 -14.82 -2.44 9.60
CA MET A 66 -14.33 -1.07 9.58
C MET A 66 -15.51 -0.13 9.22
N GLU A 67 -15.26 1.17 9.11
CA GLU A 67 -16.26 2.16 8.67
C GLU A 67 -16.75 1.91 7.23
N SER A 68 -15.94 1.21 6.44
CA SER A 68 -16.31 0.65 5.13
C SER A 68 -16.85 -0.78 5.26
N THR A 69 -17.18 -1.42 4.14
CA THR A 69 -17.53 -2.86 4.08
C THR A 69 -16.36 -3.78 4.42
N THR A 70 -15.16 -3.25 4.45
CA THR A 70 -13.90 -3.96 4.73
C THR A 70 -13.89 -4.56 6.15
N ARG A 71 -13.36 -5.76 6.28
CA ARG A 71 -13.16 -6.43 7.57
C ARG A 71 -11.70 -6.40 7.97
N ARG A 72 -11.46 -6.06 9.22
CA ARG A 72 -10.17 -6.22 9.88
C ARG A 72 -10.20 -7.48 10.73
N ILE A 73 -9.29 -8.41 10.50
CA ILE A 73 -9.21 -9.70 11.15
C ILE A 73 -7.93 -9.73 11.98
N THR A 74 -8.08 -9.85 13.29
CA THR A 74 -6.99 -9.90 14.27
C THR A 74 -6.39 -11.30 14.31
N LEU A 75 -5.09 -11.41 14.06
CA LEU A 75 -4.37 -12.66 14.01
C LEU A 75 -4.23 -13.33 15.39
N HIS A 76 -4.05 -14.65 15.36
CA HIS A 76 -3.54 -15.41 16.49
C HIS A 76 -2.07 -14.98 16.77
N PRO A 77 -1.57 -14.98 18.03
CA PRO A 77 -0.20 -14.59 18.35
C PRO A 77 0.88 -15.36 17.56
N ASP A 78 0.67 -16.66 17.34
CA ASP A 78 1.62 -17.48 16.57
C ASP A 78 1.71 -17.04 15.10
N ASP A 79 0.58 -16.66 14.49
CA ASP A 79 0.52 -16.14 13.13
C ASP A 79 1.16 -14.75 13.04
N LEU A 80 0.99 -13.94 14.08
CA LEU A 80 1.64 -12.63 14.19
C LEU A 80 3.17 -12.78 14.27
N ALA A 81 3.67 -13.73 15.07
CA ALA A 81 5.10 -14.02 15.14
C ALA A 81 5.65 -14.57 13.82
N ALA A 82 4.89 -15.45 13.15
CA ALA A 82 5.25 -15.98 11.84
C ALA A 82 5.30 -14.90 10.76
N ALA A 83 4.42 -13.91 10.81
CA ALA A 83 4.37 -12.81 9.85
C ALA A 83 5.67 -12.00 9.78
N ASP A 84 6.43 -11.91 10.87
CA ASP A 84 7.72 -11.20 10.91
C ASP A 84 8.80 -11.86 10.03
N GLN A 85 8.66 -13.14 9.72
CA GLN A 85 9.58 -13.88 8.83
C GLN A 85 9.17 -13.80 7.35
N LEU A 86 7.98 -13.28 7.04
CA LEU A 86 7.49 -13.22 5.67
C LEU A 86 8.04 -12.01 4.92
N PRO A 87 8.31 -12.17 3.61
CA PRO A 87 8.77 -11.07 2.77
C PRO A 87 7.67 -10.01 2.56
N ILE A 88 8.08 -8.80 2.20
CA ILE A 88 7.19 -7.72 1.84
C ILE A 88 6.94 -7.75 0.33
N ARG A 89 5.68 -7.61 -0.08
CA ARG A 89 5.26 -7.54 -1.47
C ARG A 89 5.13 -6.10 -1.98
N ALA A 90 4.62 -5.20 -1.14
CA ALA A 90 4.41 -3.80 -1.49
C ALA A 90 4.41 -2.91 -0.24
N ILE A 91 4.69 -1.62 -0.45
CA ILE A 91 4.57 -0.59 0.58
C ILE A 91 3.77 0.57 -0.03
N SER A 92 2.73 1.02 0.69
CA SER A 92 1.96 2.21 0.35
C SER A 92 2.19 3.28 1.40
N VAL A 93 2.49 4.49 0.97
CA VAL A 93 2.77 5.65 1.82
C VAL A 93 1.81 6.77 1.47
N ILE A 94 1.13 7.29 2.48
CA ILE A 94 0.22 8.44 2.36
C ILE A 94 0.80 9.57 3.21
N PRO A 95 1.39 10.60 2.60
CA PRO A 95 1.94 11.75 3.31
C PRO A 95 0.89 12.47 4.15
N ALA A 96 1.28 12.99 5.31
CA ALA A 96 0.39 13.79 6.16
C ALA A 96 0.05 15.14 5.53
N SER A 97 0.99 15.72 4.79
CA SER A 97 0.83 16.96 4.02
C SER A 97 0.84 16.66 2.53
N ASN A 98 0.12 17.45 1.73
CA ASN A 98 0.16 17.34 0.28
C ASN A 98 1.57 17.65 -0.25
N ILE A 99 1.98 16.91 -1.27
CA ILE A 99 3.27 17.06 -1.93
C ILE A 99 3.00 17.32 -3.41
N ASP A 100 3.33 18.50 -3.90
CA ASP A 100 3.11 18.82 -5.30
C ASP A 100 4.04 18.04 -6.24
N GLU A 101 3.65 17.97 -7.51
CA GLU A 101 4.41 17.24 -8.54
C GLU A 101 5.84 17.78 -8.66
N ALA A 102 6.04 19.10 -8.52
CA ALA A 102 7.36 19.72 -8.60
C ALA A 102 8.31 19.18 -7.52
N THR A 103 7.81 19.04 -6.29
CA THR A 103 8.55 18.44 -5.16
C THR A 103 8.84 16.97 -5.40
N ILE A 104 7.89 16.22 -5.97
CA ILE A 104 8.05 14.80 -6.33
C ILE A 104 9.17 14.67 -7.38
N VAL A 105 9.11 15.48 -8.45
CA VAL A 105 10.13 15.47 -9.51
C VAL A 105 11.50 15.93 -8.98
N GLN A 106 11.54 16.92 -8.10
CA GLN A 106 12.79 17.33 -7.45
C GLN A 106 13.39 16.17 -6.62
N ARG A 107 12.57 15.34 -5.98
CA ARG A 107 13.02 14.25 -5.11
C ARG A 107 13.42 13.00 -5.87
N PHE A 108 12.65 12.59 -6.88
CA PHE A 108 12.80 11.32 -7.58
C PHE A 108 13.33 11.45 -9.01
N GLY A 109 13.46 12.68 -9.51
CA GLY A 109 13.78 12.97 -10.91
C GLY A 109 12.54 12.92 -11.80
N GLU A 110 12.75 13.05 -13.11
CA GLU A 110 11.65 12.92 -14.08
C GLU A 110 11.12 11.48 -14.10
N PRO A 111 9.79 11.30 -14.05
CA PRO A 111 9.19 9.97 -14.17
C PRO A 111 9.45 9.38 -15.56
N GLY A 112 9.59 8.08 -15.61
CA GLY A 112 9.72 7.36 -16.88
C GLY A 112 8.43 7.40 -17.73
N GLU A 113 7.30 7.54 -17.08
CA GLU A 113 5.97 7.60 -17.73
C GLU A 113 5.00 8.39 -16.86
N ARG A 114 4.04 9.09 -17.49
CA ARG A 114 2.90 9.75 -16.85
C ARG A 114 1.61 9.18 -17.41
N ILE A 115 0.72 8.67 -16.55
CA ILE A 115 -0.58 8.13 -16.96
C ILE A 115 -1.68 8.92 -16.24
N ALA A 116 -2.43 9.72 -16.97
CA ALA A 116 -3.64 10.36 -16.45
C ALA A 116 -4.79 9.35 -16.52
N VAL A 117 -5.32 8.96 -15.36
CA VAL A 117 -6.48 8.04 -15.24
C VAL A 117 -7.79 8.82 -15.11
N SER A 118 -7.73 10.11 -14.76
CA SER A 118 -8.85 11.05 -14.76
C SER A 118 -8.34 12.48 -14.87
N GLU A 119 -9.24 13.46 -14.95
CA GLU A 119 -8.89 14.89 -14.92
C GLU A 119 -8.19 15.33 -13.62
N ARG A 120 -8.39 14.57 -12.56
CA ARG A 120 -7.89 14.86 -11.21
C ARG A 120 -6.65 14.07 -10.84
N ARG A 121 -6.51 12.85 -11.40
CA ARG A 121 -5.53 11.87 -10.94
C ARG A 121 -4.55 11.50 -12.03
N THR A 122 -3.28 11.67 -11.72
CA THR A 122 -2.15 11.30 -12.59
C THR A 122 -1.19 10.42 -11.83
N HIS A 123 -0.74 9.36 -12.47
CA HIS A 123 0.30 8.47 -11.99
C HIS A 123 1.65 8.87 -12.59
N LEU A 124 2.64 9.07 -11.73
CA LEU A 124 4.03 9.32 -12.09
C LEU A 124 4.82 8.04 -11.85
N LEU A 125 5.22 7.38 -12.92
CA LEU A 125 5.81 6.04 -12.86
C LEU A 125 7.34 6.09 -12.91
N TYR A 126 7.97 5.45 -11.94
CA TYR A 126 9.43 5.33 -11.79
C TYR A 126 9.84 3.85 -11.79
N PRO A 127 9.89 3.16 -12.96
CA PRO A 127 10.11 1.71 -13.02
C PRO A 127 11.41 1.27 -12.37
N LYS A 128 12.49 2.05 -12.51
CA LYS A 128 13.79 1.75 -11.92
C LYS A 128 13.79 1.78 -10.38
N LEU A 129 12.86 2.52 -9.78
CA LEU A 129 12.67 2.62 -8.34
C LEU A 129 11.58 1.67 -7.82
N GLY A 130 10.84 1.03 -8.71
CA GLY A 130 9.65 0.25 -8.34
C GLY A 130 8.54 1.14 -7.75
N LEU A 131 8.48 2.41 -8.13
CA LEU A 131 7.63 3.43 -7.51
C LEU A 131 6.58 3.96 -8.50
N ASP A 132 5.34 4.01 -8.04
CA ASP A 132 4.23 4.78 -8.61
C ASP A 132 3.83 5.87 -7.61
N VAL A 133 3.82 7.12 -8.06
CA VAL A 133 3.31 8.25 -7.27
C VAL A 133 2.00 8.72 -7.89
N VAL A 134 0.93 8.55 -7.14
CA VAL A 134 -0.39 9.05 -7.51
C VAL A 134 -0.53 10.49 -7.03
N VAL A 135 -0.65 11.42 -7.95
CA VAL A 135 -0.95 12.83 -7.68
C VAL A 135 -2.44 13.03 -7.87
N ASP A 136 -3.14 13.46 -6.83
CA ASP A 136 -4.57 13.75 -6.87
C ASP A 136 -4.81 15.23 -6.52
N LYS A 137 -5.45 15.99 -7.42
CA LYS A 137 -5.66 17.44 -7.26
C LYS A 137 -6.53 17.81 -6.05
N ASP A 138 -7.42 16.90 -5.64
CA ASP A 138 -8.39 17.12 -4.56
C ASP A 138 -8.14 16.23 -3.35
N GLY A 139 -7.17 15.35 -3.43
CA GLY A 139 -6.84 14.35 -2.42
C GLY A 139 -5.44 14.48 -1.86
N LYS A 140 -4.98 13.38 -1.30
CA LYS A 140 -3.60 13.20 -0.88
C LYS A 140 -2.86 12.31 -1.87
N GLU A 141 -1.59 12.59 -2.03
CA GLU A 141 -0.71 11.73 -2.81
C GLU A 141 -0.62 10.35 -2.17
N LEU A 142 -0.44 9.36 -3.01
CA LEU A 142 -0.16 7.99 -2.62
C LEU A 142 1.11 7.53 -3.33
N LEU A 143 2.10 7.11 -2.55
CA LEU A 143 3.32 6.50 -3.07
C LEU A 143 3.23 4.99 -2.90
N GLN A 144 3.31 4.24 -3.99
CA GLN A 144 3.26 2.79 -3.99
C GLN A 144 4.59 2.20 -4.45
N TYR A 145 5.18 1.37 -3.62
CA TYR A 145 6.46 0.72 -3.88
C TYR A 145 6.29 -0.79 -4.02
N VAL A 146 6.94 -1.33 -5.02
CA VAL A 146 7.17 -2.77 -5.20
C VAL A 146 8.64 -3.00 -5.54
N ALA A 147 9.10 -4.24 -5.51
CA ALA A 147 10.41 -4.56 -6.08
C ALA A 147 10.44 -4.13 -7.56
N PRO A 148 11.52 -3.48 -8.05
CA PRO A 148 11.58 -2.98 -9.44
C PRO A 148 11.26 -4.06 -10.49
N GLN A 149 11.65 -5.31 -10.23
CA GLN A 149 11.36 -6.45 -11.10
C GLN A 149 9.86 -6.81 -11.16
N GLN A 150 9.08 -6.31 -10.20
CA GLN A 150 7.62 -6.53 -10.10
C GLN A 150 6.82 -5.29 -10.50
N PHE A 151 7.46 -4.28 -11.07
CA PHE A 151 6.83 -2.99 -11.40
C PHE A 151 5.61 -3.12 -12.34
N ALA A 152 5.56 -4.16 -13.17
CA ALA A 152 4.40 -4.48 -14.00
C ALA A 152 3.10 -4.56 -13.20
N ARG A 153 3.14 -5.01 -11.93
CA ARG A 153 1.97 -5.08 -11.04
C ARG A 153 1.33 -3.71 -10.76
N LEU A 154 2.10 -2.64 -10.77
CA LEU A 154 1.58 -1.27 -10.61
C LEU A 154 1.11 -0.70 -11.96
N ARG A 155 1.85 -0.97 -13.03
CA ARG A 155 1.61 -0.37 -14.34
C ARG A 155 0.46 -1.01 -15.12
N GLU A 156 0.39 -2.34 -15.18
CA GLU A 156 -0.59 -3.06 -16.01
C GLU A 156 -2.05 -2.72 -15.68
N PRO A 157 -2.47 -2.60 -14.40
CA PRO A 157 -3.83 -2.20 -14.06
C PRO A 157 -4.21 -0.81 -14.60
N LEU A 158 -3.24 0.13 -14.66
CA LEU A 158 -3.48 1.48 -15.15
C LEU A 158 -3.73 1.52 -16.67
N LEU A 159 -3.13 0.60 -17.41
CA LEU A 159 -3.33 0.47 -18.85
C LEU A 159 -4.65 -0.24 -19.19
N ALA A 160 -5.12 -1.11 -18.31
CA ALA A 160 -6.36 -1.86 -18.48
C ALA A 160 -7.60 -1.08 -18.02
N ALA A 161 -7.42 -0.08 -17.12
CA ALA A 161 -8.52 0.73 -16.62
C ALA A 161 -9.03 1.66 -17.75
N PRO A 162 -10.35 1.70 -18.03
CA PRO A 162 -10.91 2.73 -18.89
C PRO A 162 -10.65 4.09 -18.24
N VAL A 163 -10.19 5.06 -19.04
CA VAL A 163 -10.08 6.45 -18.58
C VAL A 163 -11.47 6.89 -18.12
N GLU A 164 -11.63 7.20 -16.86
CA GLU A 164 -12.89 7.63 -16.27
C GLU A 164 -13.21 9.04 -16.85
N ASN A 165 -13.97 9.04 -17.97
CA ASN A 165 -14.44 10.28 -18.58
C ASN A 165 -15.41 10.94 -17.60
N ALA A 166 -15.16 12.22 -17.30
CA ALA A 166 -16.08 13.07 -16.56
C ALA A 166 -17.49 12.99 -17.14
N PRO A 167 -18.54 13.01 -16.32
CA PRO A 167 -19.91 13.09 -16.80
C PRO A 167 -20.05 14.37 -17.64
N ARG A 168 -20.67 14.22 -18.81
CA ARG A 168 -21.06 15.33 -19.68
C ARG A 168 -22.04 16.28 -19.00
#